data_1ea973d457c6a8c49b1677fbfabd8c79
#
_entry.id   1ea973d457c6a8c49b1677fbfabd8c79
#
_cell.length_a   1.000
_cell.length_b   1.000
_cell.length_c   1.000
_cell.angle_alpha   90.00
_cell.angle_beta   90.00
_cell.angle_gamma   90.00
#
_symmetry.space_group_name_H-M   'P 1'
#
loop_
_entity.id
_entity.type
_entity.pdbx_description
1 polymer ?
#
loop_
_entity_poly.entity_id
_entity_poly.type
_entity_poly.pdbx_seq_one_letter_code
_entity_poly.pdbx_strand_id
1 'polypeptide(L)'
;EVMSEESYQTVVVGLIDHILPLVPNLVADLEKGIRVLDIGCGKGKAVNLMAKHFPKSTFHGYDLSKEAIDDATKEGKGMNNSNVFFKVHDILDLSSKNEFDLITAFDAIHDQPKPDLVLKNINHSLSDNGVFLMQDILAATPLKDNISHPLGTFLYTISCMHCMSVSLSQNGAGLGAMWGKEKAVSMLREAGFVNLQVKTLPHDFQNYYYCAYKIRLNK
;
A
#
# COMPACT_ATOMS: atom_id res chain seq x y z
N GLU A 1 -17.53 -4.91 -0.59
CA GLU A 1 -17.94 -4.14 -1.80
C GLU A 1 -17.57 -2.66 -1.67
N VAL A 2 -17.99 -1.94 -0.62
CA VAL A 2 -17.76 -0.49 -0.47
C VAL A 2 -16.28 -0.13 -0.49
N MET A 3 -15.42 -0.77 0.30
CA MET A 3 -13.99 -0.49 0.34
C MET A 3 -13.29 -0.75 -1.00
N SER A 4 -13.71 -1.78 -1.73
CA SER A 4 -13.16 -2.08 -3.06
C SER A 4 -13.56 -1.04 -4.11
N GLU A 5 -14.73 -0.44 -3.99
CA GLU A 5 -15.18 0.63 -4.88
C GLU A 5 -14.48 1.95 -4.57
N GLU A 6 -14.27 2.27 -3.30
CA GLU A 6 -13.49 3.43 -2.88
C GLU A 6 -12.05 3.34 -3.38
N SER A 7 -11.36 2.22 -3.14
CA SER A 7 -10.00 2.00 -3.68
C SER A 7 -9.96 2.08 -5.21
N TYR A 8 -11.02 1.69 -5.91
CA TYR A 8 -11.08 1.84 -7.35
C TYR A 8 -11.01 3.31 -7.76
N GLN A 9 -11.78 4.17 -7.12
CA GLN A 9 -11.85 5.60 -7.46
C GLN A 9 -10.58 6.36 -7.03
N THR A 10 -10.02 6.03 -5.87
CA THR A 10 -8.87 6.75 -5.30
C THR A 10 -7.52 6.26 -5.82
N VAL A 11 -7.39 4.95 -6.06
CA VAL A 11 -6.12 4.33 -6.45
C VAL A 11 -6.13 3.91 -7.91
N VAL A 12 -7.06 3.02 -8.31
CA VAL A 12 -6.97 2.31 -9.60
C VAL A 12 -7.06 3.24 -10.79
N VAL A 13 -7.94 4.25 -10.73
CA VAL A 13 -8.13 5.23 -11.82
C VAL A 13 -6.86 6.04 -12.08
N GLY A 14 -6.13 6.44 -11.01
CA GLY A 14 -4.92 7.24 -11.11
C GLY A 14 -3.60 6.45 -11.11
N LEU A 15 -3.65 5.11 -11.01
CA LEU A 15 -2.48 4.29 -10.70
C LEU A 15 -1.36 4.45 -11.72
N ILE A 16 -1.65 4.22 -12.98
CA ILE A 16 -0.65 4.21 -14.06
C ILE A 16 -0.12 5.61 -14.36
N ASP A 17 -1.03 6.58 -14.49
CA ASP A 17 -0.70 7.91 -15.01
C ASP A 17 -0.21 8.88 -13.92
N HIS A 18 -0.54 8.64 -12.65
CA HIS A 18 -0.27 9.59 -11.58
C HIS A 18 0.47 8.99 -10.38
N ILE A 19 0.10 7.80 -9.92
CA ILE A 19 0.66 7.22 -8.69
C ILE A 19 2.03 6.59 -8.95
N LEU A 20 2.14 5.68 -9.92
CA LEU A 20 3.43 5.05 -10.24
C LEU A 20 4.52 6.07 -10.64
N PRO A 21 4.22 7.15 -11.41
CA PRO A 21 5.21 8.19 -11.72
C PRO A 21 5.70 9.02 -10.52
N LEU A 22 5.08 8.90 -9.34
CA LEU A 22 5.62 9.50 -8.12
C LEU A 22 7.01 8.94 -7.77
N VAL A 23 7.30 7.71 -8.16
CA VAL A 23 8.62 7.08 -7.98
C VAL A 23 9.43 7.28 -9.27
N PRO A 24 10.57 7.98 -9.20
CA PRO A 24 11.41 8.21 -10.38
C PRO A 24 11.82 6.90 -11.08
N ASN A 25 11.71 6.86 -12.40
CA ASN A 25 12.05 5.73 -13.28
C ASN A 25 11.20 4.46 -13.10
N LEU A 26 10.26 4.40 -12.14
CA LEU A 26 9.50 3.18 -11.85
C LEU A 26 8.74 2.64 -13.07
N VAL A 27 8.09 3.52 -13.84
CA VAL A 27 7.36 3.10 -15.05
C VAL A 27 8.29 2.43 -16.05
N ALA A 28 9.48 3.02 -16.28
CA ALA A 28 10.48 2.43 -17.18
C ALA A 28 11.03 1.09 -16.65
N ASP A 29 11.14 0.94 -15.33
CA ASP A 29 11.61 -0.32 -14.74
C ASP A 29 10.51 -1.39 -14.80
N LEU A 30 9.24 -1.03 -14.61
CA LEU A 30 8.09 -1.91 -14.85
C LEU A 30 8.01 -2.39 -16.31
N GLU A 31 8.30 -1.50 -17.28
CA GLU A 31 8.36 -1.86 -18.70
C GLU A 31 9.51 -2.81 -19.04
N LYS A 32 10.64 -2.71 -18.36
CA LYS A 32 11.79 -3.63 -18.50
C LYS A 32 11.54 -4.99 -17.90
N GLY A 33 10.80 -5.02 -16.78
CA GLY A 33 10.47 -6.22 -16.01
C GLY A 33 11.09 -6.21 -14.63
N ILE A 34 10.23 -6.07 -13.60
CA ILE A 34 10.58 -6.13 -12.18
C ILE A 34 9.59 -7.01 -11.43
N ARG A 35 9.92 -7.33 -10.17
CA ARG A 35 9.03 -8.08 -9.28
C ARG A 35 8.31 -7.13 -8.33
N VAL A 36 6.99 -7.22 -8.32
CA VAL A 36 6.10 -6.36 -7.56
C VAL A 36 5.29 -7.19 -6.56
N LEU A 37 5.14 -6.69 -5.34
CA LEU A 37 4.21 -7.22 -4.35
C LEU A 37 3.24 -6.11 -3.91
N ASP A 38 1.95 -6.40 -3.94
CA ASP A 38 0.92 -5.55 -3.35
C ASP A 38 0.40 -6.20 -2.06
N ILE A 39 0.46 -5.46 -0.96
CA ILE A 39 0.12 -5.92 0.39
C ILE A 39 -1.27 -5.42 0.76
N GLY A 40 -2.14 -6.33 1.23
CA GLY A 40 -3.54 -6.01 1.45
C GLY A 40 -4.24 -5.73 0.12
N CYS A 41 -3.94 -6.54 -0.90
CA CYS A 41 -4.37 -6.29 -2.28
C CYS A 41 -5.89 -6.37 -2.48
N GLY A 42 -6.65 -6.82 -1.48
CA GLY A 42 -8.09 -6.99 -1.57
C GLY A 42 -8.50 -7.82 -2.79
N LYS A 43 -9.43 -7.31 -3.58
CA LYS A 43 -9.89 -7.93 -4.84
C LYS A 43 -8.91 -7.79 -6.01
N GLY A 44 -7.68 -7.33 -5.77
CA GLY A 44 -6.57 -7.32 -6.73
C GLY A 44 -6.73 -6.36 -7.91
N LYS A 45 -7.57 -5.34 -7.81
CA LYS A 45 -7.84 -4.39 -8.90
C LYS A 45 -6.57 -3.69 -9.38
N ALA A 46 -5.78 -3.13 -8.45
CA ALA A 46 -4.52 -2.45 -8.74
C ALA A 46 -3.50 -3.42 -9.36
N VAL A 47 -3.36 -4.61 -8.77
CA VAL A 47 -2.42 -5.64 -9.24
C VAL A 47 -2.75 -6.12 -10.64
N ASN A 48 -4.04 -6.42 -10.90
CA ASN A 48 -4.50 -6.86 -12.22
C ASN A 48 -4.32 -5.79 -13.29
N LEU A 49 -4.57 -4.52 -12.95
CA LEU A 49 -4.34 -3.40 -13.86
C LEU A 49 -2.85 -3.26 -14.21
N MET A 50 -1.98 -3.27 -13.20
CA MET A 50 -0.52 -3.22 -13.43
C MET A 50 -0.03 -4.41 -14.26
N ALA A 51 -0.49 -5.63 -13.94
CA ALA A 51 -0.10 -6.84 -14.66
C ALA A 51 -0.48 -6.78 -16.15
N LYS A 52 -1.66 -6.25 -16.46
CA LYS A 52 -2.10 -6.03 -17.83
C LYS A 52 -1.26 -4.98 -18.57
N HIS A 53 -0.87 -3.92 -17.87
CA HIS A 53 -0.15 -2.78 -18.45
C HIS A 53 1.34 -3.09 -18.66
N PHE A 54 1.94 -3.88 -17.75
CA PHE A 54 3.37 -4.19 -17.74
C PHE A 54 3.64 -5.71 -17.89
N PRO A 55 3.47 -6.28 -19.08
CA PRO A 55 3.51 -7.73 -19.28
C PRO A 55 4.89 -8.38 -19.02
N LYS A 56 5.97 -7.59 -18.93
CA LYS A 56 7.31 -8.11 -18.62
C LYS A 56 7.58 -8.20 -17.11
N SER A 57 6.84 -7.47 -16.30
CA SER A 57 6.95 -7.50 -14.85
C SER A 57 6.10 -8.65 -14.27
N THR A 58 6.47 -9.09 -13.08
CA THR A 58 5.75 -10.13 -12.34
C THR A 58 5.09 -9.52 -11.11
N PHE A 59 3.82 -9.81 -10.91
CA PHE A 59 3.02 -9.21 -9.86
C PHE A 59 2.51 -10.26 -8.88
N HIS A 60 2.64 -9.94 -7.59
CA HIS A 60 2.12 -10.73 -6.49
C HIS A 60 1.12 -9.88 -5.71
N GLY A 61 -0.02 -10.45 -5.36
CA GLY A 61 -1.02 -9.82 -4.50
C GLY A 61 -1.29 -10.70 -3.28
N TYR A 62 -1.05 -10.16 -2.07
CA TYR A 62 -1.26 -10.88 -0.82
C TYR A 62 -2.35 -10.22 0.01
N ASP A 63 -3.29 -11.02 0.52
CA ASP A 63 -4.36 -10.59 1.39
C ASP A 63 -4.75 -11.72 2.35
N LEU A 64 -5.34 -11.41 3.50
CA LEU A 64 -5.86 -12.39 4.45
C LEU A 64 -7.20 -12.99 4.01
N SER A 65 -7.99 -12.24 3.22
CA SER A 65 -9.31 -12.64 2.79
C SER A 65 -9.25 -13.62 1.63
N LYS A 66 -9.62 -14.88 1.91
CA LYS A 66 -9.75 -15.89 0.86
C LYS A 66 -10.74 -15.48 -0.24
N GLU A 67 -11.87 -14.89 0.14
CA GLU A 67 -12.88 -14.42 -0.80
C GLU A 67 -12.31 -13.35 -1.75
N ALA A 68 -11.59 -12.37 -1.21
CA ALA A 68 -10.96 -11.32 -1.99
C ALA A 68 -9.91 -11.89 -2.98
N ILE A 69 -9.09 -12.84 -2.53
CA ILE A 69 -8.09 -13.52 -3.37
C ILE A 69 -8.74 -14.37 -4.47
N ASP A 70 -9.84 -15.06 -4.15
CA ASP A 70 -10.60 -15.81 -5.16
C ASP A 70 -11.16 -14.87 -6.26
N ASP A 71 -11.72 -13.71 -5.87
CA ASP A 71 -12.21 -12.67 -6.78
C ASP A 71 -11.07 -12.09 -7.63
N ALA A 72 -9.94 -11.73 -7.00
CA ALA A 72 -8.75 -11.20 -7.65
C ALA A 72 -8.20 -12.18 -8.72
N THR A 73 -8.14 -13.46 -8.37
CA THR A 73 -7.68 -14.52 -9.27
C THR A 73 -8.62 -14.70 -10.46
N LYS A 74 -9.93 -14.66 -10.22
CA LYS A 74 -10.94 -14.75 -11.26
C LYS A 74 -10.85 -13.58 -12.24
N GLU A 75 -10.68 -12.36 -11.71
CA GLU A 75 -10.53 -11.16 -12.54
C GLU A 75 -9.25 -11.24 -13.40
N GLY A 76 -8.10 -11.61 -12.80
CA GLY A 76 -6.84 -11.76 -13.53
C GLY A 76 -6.93 -12.76 -14.69
N LYS A 77 -7.61 -13.88 -14.47
CA LYS A 77 -7.91 -14.86 -15.54
C LYS A 77 -8.81 -14.26 -16.62
N GLY A 78 -9.84 -13.51 -16.24
CA GLY A 78 -10.73 -12.81 -17.16
C GLY A 78 -10.02 -11.77 -18.02
N MET A 79 -8.96 -11.15 -17.49
CA MET A 79 -8.11 -10.19 -18.20
C MET A 79 -6.98 -10.85 -19.02
N ASN A 80 -6.86 -12.18 -18.96
CA ASN A 80 -5.77 -12.97 -19.56
C ASN A 80 -4.37 -12.58 -19.02
N ASN A 81 -4.27 -12.15 -17.79
CA ASN A 81 -3.00 -11.87 -17.15
C ASN A 81 -2.27 -13.17 -16.80
N SER A 82 -1.10 -13.41 -17.41
CA SER A 82 -0.26 -14.60 -17.15
C SER A 82 0.88 -14.33 -16.16
N ASN A 83 1.08 -13.07 -15.77
CA ASN A 83 2.18 -12.56 -14.95
C ASN A 83 1.72 -12.11 -13.55
N VAL A 84 0.55 -12.55 -13.10
CA VAL A 84 0.01 -12.21 -11.79
C VAL A 84 -0.25 -13.46 -10.93
N PHE A 85 0.08 -13.36 -9.64
CA PHE A 85 -0.04 -14.44 -8.66
C PHE A 85 -0.68 -13.90 -7.38
N PHE A 86 -1.81 -14.47 -6.99
CA PHE A 86 -2.52 -14.11 -5.77
C PHE A 86 -2.38 -15.20 -4.70
N LYS A 87 -2.22 -14.80 -3.45
CA LYS A 87 -2.05 -15.72 -2.33
C LYS A 87 -2.76 -15.21 -1.07
N VAL A 88 -3.51 -16.09 -0.41
CA VAL A 88 -3.97 -15.85 0.96
C VAL A 88 -2.73 -15.92 1.86
N HIS A 89 -2.34 -14.79 2.45
CA HIS A 89 -1.09 -14.71 3.21
C HIS A 89 -1.16 -13.60 4.26
N ASP A 90 -0.76 -13.95 5.49
CA ASP A 90 -0.54 -12.97 6.54
C ASP A 90 0.80 -12.25 6.30
N ILE A 91 0.76 -10.94 6.21
CA ILE A 91 1.96 -10.14 5.99
C ILE A 91 2.90 -10.17 7.20
N LEU A 92 2.41 -10.51 8.38
CA LEU A 92 3.26 -10.79 9.54
C LEU A 92 4.21 -11.98 9.31
N ASP A 93 3.83 -12.91 8.45
CA ASP A 93 4.63 -14.08 8.07
C ASP A 93 5.47 -13.85 6.80
N LEU A 94 5.53 -12.62 6.28
CA LEU A 94 6.35 -12.28 5.12
C LEU A 94 7.83 -12.43 5.48
N SER A 95 8.46 -13.47 4.95
CA SER A 95 9.83 -13.87 5.27
C SER A 95 10.80 -13.83 4.08
N SER A 96 10.33 -13.41 2.93
CA SER A 96 11.17 -13.22 1.74
C SER A 96 12.27 -12.19 2.01
N LYS A 97 13.44 -12.38 1.40
CA LYS A 97 14.58 -11.47 1.55
C LYS A 97 15.01 -10.98 0.19
N ASN A 98 15.09 -9.65 0.03
CA ASN A 98 15.56 -9.02 -1.21
C ASN A 98 14.85 -9.57 -2.47
N GLU A 99 13.55 -9.82 -2.35
CA GLU A 99 12.80 -10.50 -3.41
C GLU A 99 12.09 -9.54 -4.35
N PHE A 100 11.57 -8.42 -3.84
CA PHE A 100 10.73 -7.50 -4.60
C PHE A 100 11.42 -6.18 -4.87
N ASP A 101 11.27 -5.67 -6.10
CA ASP A 101 11.81 -4.38 -6.51
C ASP A 101 10.85 -3.23 -6.18
N LEU A 102 9.55 -3.53 -6.18
CA LEU A 102 8.49 -2.64 -5.72
C LEU A 102 7.59 -3.40 -4.74
N ILE A 103 7.30 -2.79 -3.61
CA ILE A 103 6.19 -3.22 -2.75
C ILE A 103 5.20 -2.06 -2.66
N THR A 104 3.91 -2.34 -2.82
CA THR A 104 2.82 -1.37 -2.67
C THR A 104 1.92 -1.73 -1.50
N ALA A 105 1.31 -0.74 -0.89
CA ALA A 105 0.23 -0.90 0.09
C ALA A 105 -0.70 0.32 -0.02
N PHE A 106 -1.95 0.09 -0.34
CA PHE A 106 -2.96 1.12 -0.50
C PHE A 106 -4.02 0.96 0.61
N ASP A 107 -4.06 1.91 1.55
CA ASP A 107 -4.93 1.90 2.74
C ASP A 107 -4.86 0.60 3.58
N ALA A 108 -3.70 -0.05 3.63
CA ALA A 108 -3.57 -1.38 4.22
C ALA A 108 -2.72 -1.43 5.50
N ILE A 109 -1.86 -0.43 5.76
CA ILE A 109 -0.91 -0.46 6.88
C ILE A 109 -1.58 -0.08 8.19
N HIS A 110 -2.46 0.91 8.20
CA HIS A 110 -3.12 1.39 9.41
C HIS A 110 -4.12 0.39 10.03
N ASP A 111 -4.55 -0.60 9.25
CA ASP A 111 -5.43 -1.69 9.70
C ASP A 111 -4.67 -2.85 10.36
N GLN A 112 -3.35 -2.91 10.16
CA GLN A 112 -2.55 -4.03 10.64
C GLN A 112 -2.51 -4.09 12.18
N PRO A 113 -2.59 -5.29 12.78
CA PRO A 113 -2.46 -5.41 14.24
C PRO A 113 -1.03 -5.07 14.73
N LYS A 114 0.00 -5.39 13.94
CA LYS A 114 1.42 -5.12 14.26
C LYS A 114 2.11 -4.38 13.11
N PRO A 115 1.73 -3.13 12.85
CA PRO A 115 2.21 -2.39 11.68
C PRO A 115 3.74 -2.15 11.71
N ASP A 116 4.36 -2.09 12.88
CA ASP A 116 5.81 -1.98 13.05
C ASP A 116 6.55 -3.22 12.53
N LEU A 117 6.03 -4.42 12.77
CA LEU A 117 6.58 -5.67 12.26
C LEU A 117 6.33 -5.79 10.75
N VAL A 118 5.14 -5.44 10.31
CA VAL A 118 4.79 -5.43 8.87
C VAL A 118 5.76 -4.53 8.10
N LEU A 119 6.00 -3.32 8.55
CA LEU A 119 6.93 -2.39 7.90
C LEU A 119 8.38 -2.91 7.89
N LYS A 120 8.84 -3.59 8.96
CA LYS A 120 10.15 -4.26 8.99
C LYS A 120 10.23 -5.41 7.99
N ASN A 121 9.18 -6.24 7.90
CA ASN A 121 9.10 -7.33 6.95
C ASN A 121 9.12 -6.82 5.49
N ILE A 122 8.41 -5.72 5.22
CA ILE A 122 8.45 -5.04 3.93
C ILE A 122 9.87 -4.60 3.59
N ASN A 123 10.54 -3.89 4.51
CA ASN A 123 11.93 -3.45 4.31
C ASN A 123 12.86 -4.63 4.03
N HIS A 124 12.72 -5.74 4.78
CA HIS A 124 13.52 -6.95 4.59
C HIS A 124 13.28 -7.61 3.23
N SER A 125 12.04 -7.59 2.75
CA SER A 125 11.63 -8.24 1.48
C SER A 125 11.96 -7.43 0.24
N LEU A 126 12.18 -6.12 0.37
CA LEU A 126 12.63 -5.27 -0.73
C LEU A 126 14.06 -5.62 -1.16
N SER A 127 14.31 -5.61 -2.45
CA SER A 127 15.67 -5.61 -3.02
C SER A 127 16.42 -4.35 -2.57
N ASP A 128 17.74 -4.34 -2.70
CA ASP A 128 18.57 -3.24 -2.20
C ASP A 128 18.23 -1.88 -2.85
N ASN A 129 17.83 -1.89 -4.11
CA ASN A 129 17.35 -0.69 -4.82
C ASN A 129 15.82 -0.58 -4.86
N GLY A 130 15.13 -1.44 -4.12
CA GLY A 130 13.68 -1.50 -4.11
C GLY A 130 13.05 -0.29 -3.43
N VAL A 131 11.79 -0.07 -3.77
CA VAL A 131 10.97 1.01 -3.21
C VAL A 131 9.68 0.45 -2.62
N PHE A 132 9.30 0.98 -1.46
CA PHE A 132 7.98 0.83 -0.89
C PHE A 132 7.15 2.06 -1.22
N LEU A 133 6.08 1.87 -1.96
CA LEU A 133 5.09 2.90 -2.30
C LEU A 133 3.82 2.64 -1.49
N MET A 134 3.61 3.44 -0.46
CA MET A 134 2.44 3.38 0.42
C MET A 134 1.53 4.57 0.14
N GLN A 135 0.23 4.33 0.04
CA GLN A 135 -0.79 5.38 0.09
C GLN A 135 -1.55 5.22 1.39
N ASP A 136 -1.85 6.33 2.03
CA ASP A 136 -2.65 6.37 3.26
C ASP A 136 -3.28 7.76 3.45
N ILE A 137 -4.26 7.85 4.33
CA ILE A 137 -5.09 9.04 4.53
C ILE A 137 -4.26 10.29 4.82
N LEU A 138 -4.62 11.40 4.17
CA LEU A 138 -4.03 12.72 4.38
C LEU A 138 -4.51 13.30 5.71
N ALA A 139 -3.83 12.93 6.78
CA ALA A 139 -4.13 13.41 8.14
C ALA A 139 -2.85 13.82 8.87
N ALA A 140 -2.98 14.66 9.87
CA ALA A 140 -1.96 14.92 10.87
C ALA A 140 -2.12 13.94 12.05
N THR A 141 -1.03 13.58 12.73
CA THR A 141 -1.12 12.72 13.91
C THR A 141 -1.80 13.42 15.10
N PRO A 142 -1.54 14.71 15.42
CA PRO A 142 -2.26 15.38 16.47
C PRO A 142 -3.70 15.70 16.07
N LEU A 143 -4.68 15.23 16.85
CA LEU A 143 -6.12 15.45 16.61
C LEU A 143 -6.47 16.94 16.36
N LYS A 144 -5.83 17.85 17.12
CA LYS A 144 -6.05 19.30 17.00
C LYS A 144 -5.77 19.85 15.60
N ASP A 145 -4.84 19.23 14.88
CA ASP A 145 -4.42 19.67 13.55
C ASP A 145 -5.36 19.15 12.44
N ASN A 146 -6.31 18.25 12.80
CA ASN A 146 -7.34 17.72 11.92
C ASN A 146 -8.73 18.36 12.16
N ILE A 147 -8.87 19.35 13.07
CA ILE A 147 -10.17 19.98 13.38
C ILE A 147 -10.80 20.61 12.11
N SER A 148 -9.99 21.20 11.25
CA SER A 148 -10.43 21.81 9.99
C SER A 148 -10.39 20.88 8.79
N HIS A 149 -10.08 19.57 9.00
CA HIS A 149 -10.01 18.61 7.91
C HIS A 149 -11.41 18.43 7.30
N PRO A 150 -11.60 18.61 5.97
CA PRO A 150 -12.93 18.64 5.35
C PRO A 150 -13.73 17.35 5.54
N LEU A 151 -13.05 16.21 5.63
CA LEU A 151 -13.64 14.89 5.86
C LEU A 151 -13.39 14.38 7.28
N GLY A 152 -12.86 15.20 8.20
CA GLY A 152 -12.37 14.74 9.51
C GLY A 152 -13.41 13.93 10.29
N THR A 153 -14.63 14.45 10.45
CA THR A 153 -15.70 13.73 11.16
C THR A 153 -16.00 12.38 10.53
N PHE A 154 -16.10 12.30 9.22
CA PHE A 154 -16.38 11.07 8.48
C PHE A 154 -15.24 10.05 8.66
N LEU A 155 -13.99 10.48 8.44
CA LEU A 155 -12.81 9.62 8.53
C LEU A 155 -12.57 9.08 9.94
N TYR A 156 -12.73 9.93 10.98
CA TYR A 156 -12.66 9.45 12.37
C TYR A 156 -13.77 8.46 12.70
N THR A 157 -14.99 8.66 12.17
CA THR A 157 -16.10 7.73 12.38
C THR A 157 -15.79 6.37 11.75
N ILE A 158 -15.36 6.33 10.48
CA ILE A 158 -14.98 5.08 9.82
C ILE A 158 -13.79 4.44 10.53
N SER A 159 -12.78 5.22 10.90
CA SER A 159 -11.63 4.73 11.65
C SER A 159 -12.02 3.99 12.92
N CYS A 160 -12.94 4.56 13.72
CA CYS A 160 -13.43 3.91 14.95
C CYS A 160 -14.28 2.67 14.66
N MET A 161 -15.11 2.70 13.62
CA MET A 161 -16.08 1.62 13.33
C MET A 161 -15.44 0.45 12.58
N HIS A 162 -14.36 0.66 11.83
CA HIS A 162 -13.72 -0.34 10.99
C HIS A 162 -12.24 -0.51 11.32
N CYS A 163 -11.38 0.42 10.94
CA CYS A 163 -9.93 0.26 11.00
C CYS A 163 -9.41 -0.07 12.41
N MET A 164 -9.78 0.74 13.39
CA MET A 164 -9.38 0.52 14.79
C MET A 164 -9.98 -0.76 15.35
N SER A 165 -11.25 -1.04 15.06
CA SER A 165 -11.94 -2.24 15.59
C SER A 165 -11.32 -3.53 15.03
N VAL A 166 -10.94 -3.56 13.76
CA VAL A 166 -10.24 -4.69 13.12
C VAL A 166 -8.88 -4.93 13.80
N SER A 167 -8.08 -3.89 13.96
CA SER A 167 -6.77 -3.99 14.60
C SER A 167 -6.88 -4.39 16.07
N LEU A 168 -7.72 -3.70 16.86
CA LEU A 168 -7.88 -3.94 18.29
C LEU A 168 -8.48 -5.32 18.61
N SER A 169 -9.36 -5.86 17.76
CA SER A 169 -9.91 -7.21 17.95
C SER A 169 -8.84 -8.31 17.90
N GLN A 170 -7.69 -7.99 17.32
CA GLN A 170 -6.50 -8.85 17.21
C GLN A 170 -5.40 -8.46 18.22
N ASN A 171 -5.74 -7.71 19.29
CA ASN A 171 -4.79 -7.13 20.23
C ASN A 171 -3.72 -6.25 19.54
N GLY A 172 -4.11 -5.57 18.48
CA GLY A 172 -3.24 -4.75 17.65
C GLY A 172 -3.06 -3.32 18.17
N ALA A 173 -2.27 -2.54 17.42
CA ALA A 173 -1.89 -1.17 17.77
C ALA A 173 -3.05 -0.17 17.70
N GLY A 174 -4.13 -0.48 16.95
CA GLY A 174 -5.30 0.39 16.80
C GLY A 174 -4.96 1.76 16.20
N LEU A 175 -4.09 1.81 15.18
CA LEU A 175 -3.69 3.07 14.56
C LEU A 175 -4.90 3.81 13.97
N GLY A 176 -5.72 3.09 13.21
CA GLY A 176 -6.86 3.65 12.51
C GLY A 176 -6.48 4.56 11.34
N ALA A 177 -7.45 4.86 10.48
CA ALA A 177 -7.26 5.64 9.25
C ALA A 177 -6.63 7.03 9.50
N MET A 178 -6.87 7.63 10.64
CA MET A 178 -6.39 8.99 11.00
C MET A 178 -5.07 8.98 11.80
N TRP A 179 -4.22 7.96 11.64
CA TRP A 179 -2.94 7.84 12.37
C TRP A 179 -1.91 8.95 12.03
N GLY A 180 -2.04 9.52 10.84
CA GLY A 180 -1.38 10.75 10.43
C GLY A 180 0.06 10.60 9.94
N LYS A 181 0.47 11.60 9.18
CA LYS A 181 1.77 11.64 8.49
C LYS A 181 2.96 11.50 9.42
N GLU A 182 2.96 12.19 10.57
CA GLU A 182 4.10 12.21 11.48
C GLU A 182 4.37 10.81 12.06
N LYS A 183 3.30 10.11 12.44
CA LYS A 183 3.38 8.73 12.93
C LYS A 183 3.84 7.77 11.83
N ALA A 184 3.27 7.88 10.63
CA ALA A 184 3.67 7.08 9.47
C ALA A 184 5.16 7.25 9.15
N VAL A 185 5.66 8.49 9.10
CA VAL A 185 7.07 8.80 8.85
C VAL A 185 7.98 8.23 9.94
N SER A 186 7.59 8.35 11.23
CA SER A 186 8.36 7.77 12.35
C SER A 186 8.49 6.26 12.20
N MET A 187 7.37 5.56 11.99
CA MET A 187 7.33 4.10 11.87
C MET A 187 8.10 3.59 10.65
N LEU A 188 8.03 4.28 9.52
CA LEU A 188 8.83 3.94 8.34
C LEU A 188 10.34 4.05 8.63
N ARG A 189 10.77 5.11 9.31
CA ARG A 189 12.19 5.28 9.72
C ARG A 189 12.62 4.20 10.72
N GLU A 190 11.80 3.90 11.71
CA GLU A 190 12.05 2.84 12.70
C GLU A 190 12.12 1.44 12.06
N ALA A 191 11.40 1.23 10.95
CA ALA A 191 11.50 0.01 10.14
C ALA A 191 12.75 -0.07 9.26
N GLY A 192 13.59 1.00 9.21
CA GLY A 192 14.86 1.01 8.51
C GLY A 192 14.84 1.67 7.12
N PHE A 193 13.75 2.34 6.74
CA PHE A 193 13.72 3.13 5.52
C PHE A 193 14.52 4.43 5.72
N VAL A 194 15.48 4.70 4.82
CA VAL A 194 16.45 5.80 5.00
C VAL A 194 16.20 7.00 4.10
N ASN A 195 15.47 6.80 3.00
CA ASN A 195 15.13 7.86 2.05
C ASN A 195 13.62 7.87 1.89
N LEU A 196 12.97 8.85 2.49
CA LEU A 196 11.52 8.92 2.55
C LEU A 196 11.03 10.24 1.96
N GLN A 197 10.15 10.16 0.98
CA GLN A 197 9.45 11.28 0.39
C GLN A 197 7.95 11.12 0.63
N VAL A 198 7.31 12.16 1.13
CA VAL A 198 5.84 12.22 1.26
C VAL A 198 5.32 13.18 0.21
N LYS A 199 4.40 12.72 -0.61
CA LYS A 199 3.86 13.44 -1.76
C LYS A 199 2.33 13.50 -1.69
N THR A 200 1.76 14.43 -2.44
CA THR A 200 0.33 14.56 -2.70
C THR A 200 0.10 14.65 -4.20
N LEU A 201 -1.11 14.35 -4.64
CA LEU A 201 -1.51 14.50 -6.03
C LEU A 201 -2.61 15.55 -6.15
N PRO A 202 -2.60 16.44 -7.16
CA PRO A 202 -3.58 17.52 -7.28
C PRO A 202 -5.04 17.08 -7.38
N HIS A 203 -5.27 15.86 -7.89
CA HIS A 203 -6.61 15.28 -8.05
C HIS A 203 -7.04 14.43 -6.85
N ASP A 204 -6.12 14.16 -5.91
CA ASP A 204 -6.38 13.35 -4.71
C ASP A 204 -6.12 14.19 -3.46
N PHE A 205 -7.19 14.73 -2.90
CA PHE A 205 -7.15 15.55 -1.68
C PHE A 205 -7.26 14.72 -0.39
N GLN A 206 -7.43 13.39 -0.51
CA GLN A 206 -7.66 12.50 0.63
C GLN A 206 -6.40 11.79 1.10
N ASN A 207 -5.37 11.68 0.25
CA ASN A 207 -4.27 10.76 0.52
C ASN A 207 -2.88 11.41 0.46
N TYR A 208 -1.99 10.89 1.29
CA TYR A 208 -0.55 11.00 1.16
C TYR A 208 0.02 9.76 0.46
N TYR A 209 1.07 9.99 -0.31
CA TYR A 209 1.85 8.96 -0.96
C TYR A 209 3.27 8.97 -0.40
N TYR A 210 3.70 7.83 0.16
CA TYR A 210 5.01 7.67 0.78
C TYR A 210 5.89 6.82 -0.14
N CYS A 211 6.96 7.42 -0.68
CA CYS A 211 7.99 6.71 -1.42
C CYS A 211 9.17 6.47 -0.46
N ALA A 212 9.32 5.22 -0.01
CA ALA A 212 10.30 4.85 1.00
C ALA A 212 11.33 3.86 0.44
N TYR A 213 12.62 4.15 0.60
CA TYR A 213 13.71 3.37 0.02
C TYR A 213 14.54 2.69 1.11
N LYS A 214 15.01 1.47 0.81
CA LYS A 214 15.83 0.68 1.72
C LYS A 214 17.25 1.23 1.84
N ILE A 215 17.82 1.69 0.75
CA ILE A 215 19.18 2.22 0.68
C ILE A 215 19.15 3.70 0.26
N ARG A 216 20.18 4.48 0.67
CA ARG A 216 20.30 5.86 0.24
C ARG A 216 20.53 5.91 -1.26
N LEU A 217 19.64 6.57 -1.97
CA LEU A 217 19.87 6.89 -3.38
C LEU A 217 21.11 7.80 -3.45
N ASN A 218 22.17 7.34 -4.12
CA ASN A 218 23.27 8.22 -4.47
C ASN A 218 22.73 9.29 -5.45
N LYS A 219 22.98 10.55 -5.10
CA LYS A 219 22.59 11.68 -5.94
C LYS A 219 23.39 11.69 -7.24
#